data_01c047b06e855d6847f542a96d5d2ae2
#
_entry.id   01c047b06e855d6847f542a96d5d2ae2
#
_cell.length_a   1.000
_cell.length_b   1.000
_cell.length_c   1.000
_cell.angle_alpha   90.00
_cell.angle_beta   90.00
_cell.angle_gamma   90.00
#
_symmetry.space_group_name_H-M   'P 1'
#
loop_
_entity.id
_entity.type
_entity.pdbx_description
1 polymer ?
#
loop_
_entity_poly.entity_id
_entity_poly.type
_entity_poly.pdbx_seq_one_letter_code
_entity_poly.pdbx_strand_id
1 'polypeptide(L)'
;MNTALSWIKAYVPDLDVTAQEYTDAMTLSGTKVEGYECLDKNLEKIVVGQIKKIEKHPDADKLIICQVNIGSEVIQIVTGAPNVKEGDKVPVVLDGGRVAGGHDGKMTPGGIRIKAGKLRGVPSNGMMCSIEELGSNRDMYPEAPEYGIYICLLYTSPSPRDAHES
;
A
#
# COMPACT_ATOMS: atom_id res chain seq x y z
N MET A 1 -0.49 6.06 26.08
CA MET A 1 0.70 6.18 25.23
C MET A 1 0.62 5.12 24.14
N ASN A 2 0.76 5.49 22.90
CA ASN A 2 0.79 4.55 21.78
C ASN A 2 2.23 4.35 21.35
N THR A 3 2.65 3.10 21.21
CA THR A 3 4.02 2.74 20.80
C THR A 3 3.96 1.74 19.66
N ALA A 4 4.69 2.00 18.58
CA ALA A 4 4.79 1.07 17.47
C ALA A 4 5.69 -0.12 17.83
N LEU A 5 5.25 -1.35 17.56
CA LEU A 5 6.05 -2.56 17.80
C LEU A 5 7.36 -2.53 16.99
N SER A 6 7.36 -1.91 15.81
CA SER A 6 8.55 -1.70 14.99
C SER A 6 9.62 -0.85 15.69
N TRP A 7 9.20 0.15 16.48
CA TRP A 7 10.13 0.94 17.28
C TRP A 7 10.77 0.12 18.40
N ILE A 8 9.97 -0.73 19.03
CA ILE A 8 10.47 -1.61 20.09
C ILE A 8 11.49 -2.60 19.50
N LYS A 9 11.21 -3.18 18.34
CA LYS A 9 12.12 -4.08 17.61
C LYS A 9 13.42 -3.38 17.19
N ALA A 10 13.41 -2.07 16.95
CA ALA A 10 14.64 -1.31 16.66
C ALA A 10 15.62 -1.26 17.86
N TYR A 11 15.10 -1.31 19.09
CA TYR A 11 15.92 -1.36 20.32
C TYR A 11 16.20 -2.78 20.79
N VAL A 12 15.34 -3.73 20.43
CA VAL A 12 15.47 -5.14 20.76
C VAL A 12 15.40 -5.96 19.47
N PRO A 13 16.49 -6.03 18.69
CA PRO A 13 16.48 -6.63 17.35
C PRO A 13 16.06 -8.11 17.32
N ASP A 14 16.35 -8.84 18.38
CA ASP A 14 16.04 -10.27 18.51
C ASP A 14 14.59 -10.54 18.98
N LEU A 15 13.78 -9.50 19.11
CA LEU A 15 12.38 -9.63 19.51
C LEU A 15 11.55 -10.21 18.35
N ASP A 16 11.36 -11.51 18.36
CA ASP A 16 10.52 -12.21 17.38
C ASP A 16 9.21 -12.66 18.04
N VAL A 17 8.27 -11.71 18.10
CA VAL A 17 6.95 -11.92 18.71
C VAL A 17 5.87 -11.25 17.87
N THR A 18 4.67 -11.80 17.92
CA THR A 18 3.46 -11.18 17.40
C THR A 18 2.98 -10.06 18.33
N ALA A 19 2.12 -9.18 17.82
CA ALA A 19 1.52 -8.12 18.63
C ALA A 19 0.73 -8.66 19.83
N GLN A 20 0.06 -9.80 19.65
CA GLN A 20 -0.68 -10.46 20.73
C GLN A 20 0.24 -10.99 21.83
N GLU A 21 1.27 -11.75 21.47
CA GLU A 21 2.26 -12.29 22.41
C GLU A 21 2.96 -11.17 23.19
N TYR A 22 3.33 -10.09 22.50
CA TYR A 22 3.90 -8.91 23.17
C TYR A 22 2.94 -8.28 24.16
N THR A 23 1.67 -8.10 23.78
CA THR A 23 0.63 -7.54 24.64
C THR A 23 0.40 -8.38 25.90
N ASP A 24 0.33 -9.70 25.73
CA ASP A 24 0.12 -10.64 26.83
C ASP A 24 1.33 -10.64 27.78
N ALA A 25 2.54 -10.71 27.26
CA ALA A 25 3.77 -10.69 28.05
C ALA A 25 3.92 -9.38 28.85
N MET A 26 3.66 -8.22 28.21
CA MET A 26 3.72 -6.93 28.89
C MET A 26 2.68 -6.81 30.01
N THR A 27 1.48 -7.27 29.75
CA THR A 27 0.38 -7.25 30.75
C THR A 27 0.73 -8.14 31.95
N LEU A 28 1.24 -9.34 31.69
CA LEU A 28 1.66 -10.27 32.74
C LEU A 28 2.86 -9.76 33.55
N SER A 29 3.75 -9.00 32.93
CA SER A 29 4.93 -8.42 33.60
C SER A 29 4.64 -7.12 34.38
N GLY A 30 3.39 -6.67 34.43
CA GLY A 30 2.95 -5.53 35.23
C GLY A 30 2.68 -4.23 34.46
N THR A 31 2.90 -4.21 33.15
CA THR A 31 2.52 -3.07 32.30
C THR A 31 1.28 -3.43 31.49
N LYS A 32 0.12 -3.00 31.98
CA LYS A 32 -1.14 -3.28 31.30
C LYS A 32 -1.16 -2.65 29.90
N VAL A 33 -1.33 -3.49 28.88
CA VAL A 33 -1.64 -3.07 27.52
C VAL A 33 -3.15 -3.14 27.34
N GLU A 34 -3.78 -2.01 27.03
CA GLU A 34 -5.24 -1.92 26.89
C GLU A 34 -5.74 -2.42 25.55
N GLY A 35 -4.86 -2.52 24.54
CA GLY A 35 -5.16 -3.03 23.23
C GLY A 35 -4.04 -2.74 22.24
N TYR A 36 -4.17 -3.27 21.05
CA TYR A 36 -3.29 -2.97 19.92
C TYR A 36 -4.09 -2.93 18.61
N GLU A 37 -3.56 -2.22 17.65
CA GLU A 37 -4.14 -2.09 16.32
C GLU A 37 -3.09 -2.51 15.27
N CYS A 38 -3.48 -3.41 14.36
CA CYS A 38 -2.68 -3.76 13.20
C CYS A 38 -3.06 -2.84 12.04
N LEU A 39 -2.12 -2.01 11.60
CA LEU A 39 -2.36 -1.05 10.52
C LEU A 39 -2.51 -1.71 9.14
N ASP A 40 -1.95 -2.90 8.98
CA ASP A 40 -2.06 -3.72 7.77
C ASP A 40 -3.30 -4.64 7.74
N LYS A 41 -4.14 -4.53 8.75
CA LYS A 41 -5.39 -5.29 8.80
C LYS A 41 -6.25 -4.96 7.57
N ASN A 42 -6.67 -5.98 6.86
CA ASN A 42 -7.42 -5.88 5.60
C ASN A 42 -6.60 -5.46 4.36
N LEU A 43 -5.28 -5.47 4.44
CA LEU A 43 -4.41 -5.31 3.29
C LEU A 43 -3.84 -6.69 2.89
N GLU A 44 -4.10 -7.11 1.65
CA GLU A 44 -3.61 -8.39 1.13
C GLU A 44 -3.11 -8.23 -0.30
N LYS A 45 -1.98 -8.86 -0.62
CA LYS A 45 -1.37 -8.88 -1.96
C LYS A 45 -1.13 -7.48 -2.53
N ILE A 46 -0.65 -6.56 -1.70
CA ILE A 46 -0.25 -5.23 -2.14
C ILE A 46 1.26 -5.22 -2.34
N VAL A 47 1.67 -4.77 -3.50
CA VAL A 47 3.08 -4.67 -3.91
C VAL A 47 3.36 -3.28 -4.46
N VAL A 48 4.62 -2.90 -4.50
CA VAL A 48 5.04 -1.69 -5.22
C VAL A 48 5.34 -2.05 -6.66
N GLY A 49 4.63 -1.43 -7.58
CA GLY A 49 4.85 -1.56 -9.01
C GLY A 49 5.43 -0.29 -9.62
N GLN A 50 6.25 -0.43 -10.66
CA GLN A 50 6.75 0.69 -11.44
C GLN A 50 6.04 0.76 -12.79
N ILE A 51 5.47 1.92 -13.11
CA ILE A 51 4.82 2.16 -14.39
C ILE A 51 5.89 2.24 -15.48
N LYS A 52 5.84 1.33 -16.44
CA LYS A 52 6.79 1.28 -17.57
C LYS A 52 6.27 1.99 -18.80
N LYS A 53 4.98 1.93 -19.05
CA LYS A 53 4.33 2.53 -20.23
C LYS A 53 2.91 2.94 -19.90
N ILE A 54 2.48 4.04 -20.49
CA ILE A 54 1.09 4.54 -20.40
C ILE A 54 0.54 4.73 -21.81
N GLU A 55 -0.63 4.17 -22.06
CA GLU A 55 -1.35 4.28 -23.33
C GLU A 55 -2.77 4.79 -23.07
N LYS A 56 -3.35 5.50 -24.02
CA LYS A 56 -4.75 5.93 -23.95
C LYS A 56 -5.68 4.74 -24.16
N HIS A 57 -6.80 4.72 -23.43
CA HIS A 57 -7.83 3.73 -23.65
C HIS A 57 -8.55 3.99 -24.99
N PRO A 58 -8.77 2.97 -25.85
CA PRO A 58 -9.38 3.16 -27.17
C PRO A 58 -10.83 3.64 -27.12
N ASP A 59 -11.59 3.25 -26.08
CA ASP A 59 -13.02 3.51 -25.98
C ASP A 59 -13.42 4.43 -24.82
N ALA A 60 -12.44 5.05 -24.13
CA ALA A 60 -12.71 5.89 -22.97
C ALA A 60 -11.66 6.98 -22.79
N ASP A 61 -12.05 8.24 -23.02
CA ASP A 61 -11.14 9.40 -22.93
C ASP A 61 -10.56 9.64 -21.54
N LYS A 62 -11.25 9.18 -20.49
CA LYS A 62 -10.83 9.35 -19.10
C LYS A 62 -10.05 8.16 -18.51
N LEU A 63 -9.85 7.11 -19.30
CA LEU A 63 -9.12 5.93 -18.87
C LEU A 63 -7.78 5.85 -19.59
N ILE A 64 -6.79 5.37 -18.86
CA ILE A 64 -5.45 5.05 -19.38
C ILE A 64 -5.10 3.60 -19.07
N ILE A 65 -4.30 3.02 -19.92
CA ILE A 65 -3.79 1.65 -19.79
C ILE A 65 -2.32 1.76 -19.38
N CYS A 66 -1.98 1.18 -18.25
CA CYS A 66 -0.63 1.20 -17.70
C CYS A 66 -0.02 -0.20 -17.74
N GLN A 67 1.20 -0.31 -18.23
CA GLN A 67 2.03 -1.50 -18.08
C GLN A 67 2.89 -1.32 -16.83
N VAL A 68 2.64 -2.13 -15.81
CA VAL A 68 3.24 -1.98 -14.48
C VAL A 68 4.12 -3.18 -14.16
N ASN A 69 5.39 -2.92 -13.92
CA ASN A 69 6.33 -3.94 -13.47
C ASN A 69 6.23 -4.10 -11.95
N ILE A 70 5.83 -5.27 -11.50
CA ILE A 70 5.71 -5.64 -10.09
C ILE A 70 6.92 -6.40 -9.55
N GLY A 71 8.02 -6.41 -10.29
CA GLY A 71 9.25 -7.10 -9.94
C GLY A 71 9.37 -8.48 -10.57
N SER A 72 8.37 -9.33 -10.45
CA SER A 72 8.33 -10.68 -11.04
C SER A 72 7.85 -10.69 -12.49
N GLU A 73 6.95 -9.79 -12.83
CA GLU A 73 6.31 -9.69 -14.15
C GLU A 73 5.80 -8.28 -14.42
N VAL A 74 5.37 -8.05 -15.66
CA VAL A 74 4.68 -6.82 -16.06
C VAL A 74 3.19 -7.13 -16.23
N ILE A 75 2.35 -6.42 -15.49
CA ILE A 75 0.89 -6.57 -15.56
C ILE A 75 0.25 -5.32 -16.17
N GLN A 76 -0.89 -5.52 -16.81
CA GLN A 76 -1.69 -4.43 -17.35
C GLN A 76 -2.75 -3.98 -16.35
N ILE A 77 -2.79 -2.68 -16.09
CA ILE A 77 -3.78 -2.06 -15.21
C ILE A 77 -4.42 -0.89 -15.94
N VAL A 78 -5.74 -0.81 -15.90
CA VAL A 78 -6.52 0.30 -16.42
C VAL A 78 -6.94 1.20 -15.26
N THR A 79 -6.71 2.50 -15.39
CA THR A 79 -7.08 3.48 -14.36
C THR A 79 -7.63 4.76 -14.97
N GLY A 80 -8.43 5.48 -14.19
CA GLY A 80 -8.90 6.83 -14.51
C GLY A 80 -8.11 7.95 -13.82
N ALA A 81 -7.04 7.62 -13.09
CA ALA A 81 -6.25 8.61 -12.37
C ALA A 81 -5.35 9.41 -13.34
N PRO A 82 -5.43 10.75 -13.34
CA PRO A 82 -4.65 11.57 -14.25
C PRO A 82 -3.25 11.91 -13.75
N ASN A 83 -2.93 11.55 -12.50
CA ASN A 83 -1.72 12.00 -11.81
C ASN A 83 -0.52 11.05 -11.94
N VAL A 84 -0.66 9.95 -12.67
CA VAL A 84 0.42 8.96 -12.85
C VAL A 84 1.24 9.24 -14.11
N LYS A 85 2.54 8.93 -14.05
CA LYS A 85 3.50 9.09 -15.14
C LYS A 85 4.34 7.82 -15.31
N GLU A 86 4.93 7.67 -16.49
CA GLU A 86 5.91 6.61 -16.71
C GLU A 86 7.13 6.79 -15.79
N GLY A 87 7.55 5.72 -15.16
CA GLY A 87 8.62 5.69 -14.17
C GLY A 87 8.15 5.80 -12.71
N ASP A 88 6.91 6.23 -12.46
CA ASP A 88 6.36 6.32 -11.12
C ASP A 88 6.26 4.95 -10.45
N LYS A 89 6.55 4.92 -9.17
CA LYS A 89 6.30 3.76 -8.31
C LYS A 89 4.99 3.96 -7.58
N VAL A 90 4.12 2.98 -7.66
CA VAL A 90 2.76 3.04 -7.13
C VAL A 90 2.41 1.77 -6.36
N PRO A 91 1.56 1.86 -5.32
CA PRO A 91 1.05 0.67 -4.67
C PRO A 91 0.02 0.00 -5.59
N VAL A 92 0.17 -1.30 -5.76
CA VAL A 92 -0.67 -2.13 -6.63
C VAL A 92 -1.23 -3.28 -5.81
N VAL A 93 -2.54 -3.43 -5.81
CA VAL A 93 -3.20 -4.63 -5.33
C VAL A 93 -3.35 -5.61 -6.49
N LEU A 94 -2.87 -6.84 -6.27
CA LEU A 94 -2.95 -7.91 -7.25
C LEU A 94 -4.33 -8.58 -7.24
N ASP A 95 -4.57 -9.40 -8.26
CA ASP A 95 -5.81 -10.19 -8.33
C ASP A 95 -6.04 -11.06 -7.09
N GLY A 96 -7.25 -10.98 -6.55
CA GLY A 96 -7.64 -11.63 -5.30
C GLY A 96 -7.09 -10.95 -4.03
N GLY A 97 -6.40 -9.83 -4.17
CA GLY A 97 -5.93 -9.03 -3.04
C GLY A 97 -7.05 -8.22 -2.38
N ARG A 98 -6.70 -7.49 -1.33
CA ARG A 98 -7.65 -6.73 -0.54
C ARG A 98 -7.09 -5.36 -0.17
N VAL A 99 -7.94 -4.34 -0.23
CA VAL A 99 -7.67 -2.97 0.23
C VAL A 99 -8.57 -2.62 1.40
N ALA A 100 -8.15 -1.68 2.23
CA ALA A 100 -8.83 -1.35 3.48
C ALA A 100 -10.16 -0.62 3.29
N GLY A 101 -10.29 0.18 2.22
CA GLY A 101 -11.49 0.97 1.96
C GLY A 101 -11.60 1.43 0.51
N GLY A 102 -12.58 2.27 0.25
CA GLY A 102 -12.78 2.90 -1.05
C GLY A 102 -11.97 4.19 -1.20
N HIS A 103 -11.90 4.69 -2.43
CA HIS A 103 -11.23 5.96 -2.76
C HIS A 103 -11.91 7.20 -2.13
N ASP A 104 -13.10 7.04 -1.58
CA ASP A 104 -13.84 8.07 -0.83
C ASP A 104 -13.40 8.18 0.63
N GLY A 105 -12.36 7.46 1.02
CA GLY A 105 -11.83 7.44 2.38
C GLY A 105 -12.66 6.65 3.38
N LYS A 106 -13.75 6.01 2.94
CA LYS A 106 -14.57 5.19 3.81
C LYS A 106 -13.96 3.81 3.98
N MET A 107 -13.60 3.52 5.21
CA MET A 107 -13.11 2.19 5.59
C MET A 107 -14.24 1.17 5.52
N THR A 108 -13.97 0.04 4.88
CA THR A 108 -14.93 -1.07 4.80
C THR A 108 -14.53 -2.14 5.80
N PRO A 109 -15.43 -2.55 6.73
CA PRO A 109 -15.15 -3.67 7.63
C PRO A 109 -14.77 -4.92 6.85
N GLY A 110 -13.58 -5.48 7.13
CA GLY A 110 -13.04 -6.62 6.39
C GLY A 110 -12.38 -6.28 5.05
N GLY A 111 -12.33 -5.00 4.66
CA GLY A 111 -11.72 -4.52 3.42
C GLY A 111 -12.54 -4.85 2.16
N ILE A 112 -12.04 -4.42 1.03
CA ILE A 112 -12.63 -4.66 -0.30
C ILE A 112 -11.72 -5.60 -1.08
N ARG A 113 -12.27 -6.73 -1.54
CA ARG A 113 -11.52 -7.67 -2.38
C ARG A 113 -11.49 -7.20 -3.82
N ILE A 114 -10.30 -7.10 -4.36
CA ILE A 114 -10.06 -6.71 -5.75
C ILE A 114 -9.86 -7.96 -6.60
N LYS A 115 -10.51 -8.00 -7.74
CA LYS A 115 -10.39 -9.08 -8.72
C LYS A 115 -10.00 -8.52 -10.08
N ALA A 116 -9.20 -9.28 -10.80
CA ALA A 116 -8.94 -9.00 -12.22
C ALA A 116 -10.26 -8.95 -12.99
N GLY A 117 -10.35 -8.00 -13.89
CA GLY A 117 -11.57 -7.78 -14.67
C GLY A 117 -11.31 -7.00 -15.94
N LYS A 118 -12.37 -6.55 -16.59
CA LYS A 118 -12.28 -5.70 -17.78
C LYS A 118 -12.93 -4.36 -17.50
N LEU A 119 -12.21 -3.30 -17.79
CA LEU A 119 -12.72 -1.93 -17.78
C LEU A 119 -12.94 -1.48 -19.22
N ARG A 120 -14.20 -1.31 -19.58
CA ARG A 120 -14.61 -0.97 -20.96
C ARG A 120 -13.99 -1.88 -22.03
N GLY A 121 -13.97 -3.20 -21.76
CA GLY A 121 -13.45 -4.20 -22.68
C GLY A 121 -11.93 -4.47 -22.61
N VAL A 122 -11.16 -3.62 -21.92
CA VAL A 122 -9.72 -3.79 -21.74
C VAL A 122 -9.43 -4.49 -20.42
N PRO A 123 -8.65 -5.59 -20.42
CA PRO A 123 -8.33 -6.33 -19.21
C PRO A 123 -7.46 -5.50 -18.26
N SER A 124 -7.77 -5.59 -16.96
CA SER A 124 -7.00 -5.01 -15.85
C SER A 124 -6.71 -6.10 -14.83
N ASN A 125 -5.44 -6.40 -14.61
CA ASN A 125 -4.98 -7.52 -13.78
C ASN A 125 -4.59 -7.07 -12.36
N GLY A 126 -5.26 -6.07 -11.85
CA GLY A 126 -5.04 -5.47 -10.55
C GLY A 126 -5.55 -4.04 -10.51
N MET A 127 -5.25 -3.35 -9.43
CA MET A 127 -5.64 -1.97 -9.23
C MET A 127 -4.50 -1.18 -8.60
N MET A 128 -4.23 0.01 -9.10
CA MET A 128 -3.37 0.98 -8.41
C MET A 128 -4.17 1.67 -7.31
N CYS A 129 -3.57 1.88 -6.15
CA CYS A 129 -4.26 2.34 -4.95
C CYS A 129 -3.97 3.81 -4.63
N SER A 130 -4.99 4.51 -4.12
CA SER A 130 -4.83 5.76 -3.41
C SER A 130 -4.38 5.54 -1.97
N ILE A 131 -4.02 6.60 -1.26
CA ILE A 131 -3.61 6.48 0.15
C ILE A 131 -4.79 6.05 1.05
N GLU A 132 -6.00 6.46 0.70
CA GLU A 132 -7.23 6.13 1.42
C GLU A 132 -7.59 4.65 1.27
N GLU A 133 -7.40 4.09 0.07
CA GLU A 133 -7.62 2.65 -0.19
C GLU A 133 -6.65 1.77 0.60
N LEU A 134 -5.47 2.29 0.92
CA LEU A 134 -4.50 1.65 1.80
C LEU A 134 -4.82 1.80 3.30
N GLY A 135 -5.91 2.47 3.64
CA GLY A 135 -6.32 2.67 5.03
C GLY A 135 -5.56 3.76 5.76
N SER A 136 -4.94 4.66 5.02
CA SER A 136 -4.23 5.80 5.57
C SER A 136 -4.84 7.12 5.09
N ASN A 137 -4.21 8.23 5.36
CA ASN A 137 -4.70 9.55 5.03
C ASN A 137 -3.56 10.56 4.87
N ARG A 138 -3.90 11.78 4.42
CA ARG A 138 -2.95 12.86 4.20
C ARG A 138 -2.38 13.47 5.48
N ASP A 139 -3.03 13.28 6.63
CA ASP A 139 -2.48 13.74 7.91
C ASP A 139 -1.23 12.94 8.29
N MET A 140 -1.21 11.65 7.92
CA MET A 140 -0.04 10.78 8.10
C MET A 140 0.96 10.88 6.95
N TYR A 141 0.49 11.14 5.74
CA TYR A 141 1.28 11.23 4.51
C TYR A 141 0.95 12.53 3.76
N PRO A 142 1.48 13.68 4.20
CA PRO A 142 1.16 14.99 3.61
C PRO A 142 1.51 15.12 2.12
N GLU A 143 2.46 14.30 1.65
CA GLU A 143 2.88 14.23 0.25
C GLU A 143 1.88 13.47 -0.64
N ALA A 144 0.89 12.78 -0.06
CA ALA A 144 -0.12 12.08 -0.83
C ALA A 144 -1.00 13.08 -1.60
N PRO A 145 -1.35 12.77 -2.86
CA PRO A 145 -2.22 13.65 -3.64
C PRO A 145 -3.62 13.70 -3.03
N GLU A 146 -4.30 14.83 -3.20
CA GLU A 146 -5.68 14.98 -2.74
C GLU A 146 -6.64 14.03 -3.49
N TYR A 147 -6.34 13.80 -4.78
CA TYR A 147 -7.08 12.88 -5.63
C TYR A 147 -6.12 12.07 -6.49
N GLY A 148 -6.41 10.79 -6.67
CA GLY A 148 -5.68 9.91 -7.56
C GLY A 148 -4.83 8.88 -6.83
N ILE A 149 -3.90 8.29 -7.56
CA ILE A 149 -3.04 7.23 -7.08
C ILE A 149 -1.94 7.80 -6.19
N TYR A 150 -1.63 7.10 -5.10
CA TYR A 150 -0.48 7.43 -4.27
C TYR A 150 0.82 7.14 -5.04
N ILE A 151 1.64 8.16 -5.23
CA ILE A 151 2.96 7.99 -5.81
C ILE A 151 3.94 7.72 -4.69
N CYS A 152 4.49 6.51 -4.66
CA CYS A 152 5.49 6.15 -3.68
C CYS A 152 6.77 6.94 -3.97
N LEU A 153 7.06 7.93 -3.15
CA LEU A 153 8.35 8.59 -3.10
C LEU A 153 9.35 7.64 -2.41
N LEU A 154 9.50 6.45 -2.95
CA LEU A 154 10.62 5.61 -2.63
C LEU A 154 11.87 6.21 -3.31
N TYR A 155 12.25 7.38 -2.82
CA TYR A 155 13.68 7.62 -2.73
C TYR A 155 14.26 6.37 -2.10
N THR A 156 15.23 5.80 -2.73
CA THR A 156 16.13 4.89 -2.07
C THR A 156 16.40 5.46 -0.68
N SER A 157 15.56 5.08 0.28
CA SER A 157 15.94 5.19 1.66
C SER A 157 17.35 4.65 1.68
N PRO A 158 18.35 5.41 2.14
CA PRO A 158 19.69 4.89 2.18
C PRO A 158 19.57 3.51 2.79
N SER A 159 19.99 2.49 2.05
CA SER A 159 19.99 1.14 2.59
C SER A 159 20.76 1.22 3.90
N PRO A 160 20.52 0.37 4.89
CA PRO A 160 21.35 0.34 6.09
C PRO A 160 22.85 0.28 5.78
N ARG A 161 23.23 -0.15 4.55
CA ARG A 161 24.60 -0.08 4.04
C ARG A 161 25.05 1.35 3.73
N ASP A 162 24.21 2.19 3.13
CA ASP A 162 24.56 3.57 2.78
C ASP A 162 24.65 4.46 4.03
N ALA A 163 23.92 4.13 5.10
CA ALA A 163 24.02 4.78 6.40
C ALA A 163 25.34 4.46 7.14
N HIS A 164 26.08 3.42 6.76
CA HIS A 164 27.38 3.05 7.32
C HIS A 164 28.58 3.62 6.57
N GLU A 165 28.39 4.18 5.38
CA GLU A 165 29.45 4.73 4.51
C GLU A 165 29.62 6.25 4.65
N SER A 166 28.87 6.89 5.53
CA SER A 166 28.97 8.34 5.80
C SER A 166 29.70 8.64 7.09
#